data_954c2301d6ebf14aa7526380da9547ae
#
_entry.id   954c2301d6ebf14aa7526380da9547ae
#
_cell.length_a   1.000
_cell.length_b   1.000
_cell.length_c   1.000
_cell.angle_alpha   90.00
_cell.angle_beta   90.00
_cell.angle_gamma   90.00
#
_symmetry.space_group_name_H-M   'P 1'
#
loop_
_entity.id
_entity.type
_entity.pdbx_description
1 polymer ?
#
loop_
_entity_poly.entity_id
_entity_poly.type
_entity_poly.pdbx_seq_one_letter_code
_entity_poly.pdbx_strand_id
1 'polypeptide(L)'
;FNAPVYIEPSECSGDGNKPNDGGSNMPEDKKISYTFAFEDLGSIGDYDFNDVVLKVTDGEDNYHFNVYLAAAGGTLPVKVELWNNLNQKYITLWEEIHSAFGVSQSTMVNTGGASQITLPKKEKLYKDYFEGMLYSNAKFRITVGNEDKRISEIISAPKKGVAPQCLRIAGDWKWPIERA
;
A
#
# COMPACT_ATOMS: atom_id res chain seq x y z
N PHE A 1 -22.02 10.76 17.05
CA PHE A 1 -22.03 9.91 15.86
C PHE A 1 -21.15 10.57 14.80
N ASN A 2 -19.89 10.17 14.65
CA ASN A 2 -19.09 10.56 13.52
C ASN A 2 -19.16 9.43 12.50
N ALA A 3 -19.94 9.65 11.44
CA ALA A 3 -19.89 8.80 10.27
C ALA A 3 -18.45 8.85 9.69
N PRO A 4 -17.93 7.76 9.15
CA PRO A 4 -16.67 7.79 8.44
C PRO A 4 -16.80 8.81 7.30
N VAL A 5 -15.86 9.75 7.22
CA VAL A 5 -15.79 10.69 6.11
C VAL A 5 -15.39 9.88 4.88
N TYR A 6 -16.35 9.67 4.01
CA TYR A 6 -16.10 9.14 2.67
C TYR A 6 -15.62 10.31 1.81
N ILE A 7 -14.37 10.31 1.44
CA ILE A 7 -13.83 11.30 0.49
C ILE A 7 -13.99 10.69 -0.91
N GLU A 8 -14.87 11.28 -1.70
CA GLU A 8 -14.95 10.95 -3.11
C GLU A 8 -13.61 11.26 -3.78
N PRO A 9 -13.06 10.36 -4.60
CA PRO A 9 -11.77 10.59 -5.27
C PRO A 9 -11.73 11.83 -6.16
N SER A 10 -12.88 12.38 -6.52
CA SER A 10 -13.00 13.61 -7.36
C SER A 10 -12.87 14.92 -6.58
N GLU A 11 -12.92 14.89 -5.25
CA GLU A 11 -12.91 16.11 -4.43
C GLU A 11 -11.52 16.51 -3.94
N CYS A 12 -10.50 15.71 -4.17
CA CYS A 12 -9.10 16.04 -3.89
C CYS A 12 -8.44 16.79 -5.07
N SER A 13 -9.16 17.65 -5.76
CA SER A 13 -8.59 18.56 -6.76
C SER A 13 -8.14 19.86 -6.12
N GLY A 14 -7.19 19.79 -5.18
CA GLY A 14 -6.42 20.98 -4.82
C GLY A 14 -5.53 21.35 -6.00
N ASP A 15 -5.65 22.59 -6.47
CA ASP A 15 -4.85 23.18 -7.55
C ASP A 15 -3.34 23.19 -7.23
N GLY A 16 -2.69 22.09 -7.31
CA GLY A 16 -1.26 22.07 -7.06
C GLY A 16 -0.55 20.78 -7.48
N ASN A 17 -1.19 19.67 -7.36
CA ASN A 17 -0.65 18.42 -7.84
C ASN A 17 -1.66 17.79 -8.78
N LYS A 18 -1.47 17.94 -10.07
CA LYS A 18 -2.01 16.94 -10.99
C LYS A 18 -1.57 15.61 -10.42
N PRO A 19 -2.49 14.64 -10.14
CA PRO A 19 -2.04 13.31 -9.86
C PRO A 19 -1.12 12.97 -11.03
N ASN A 20 0.17 12.90 -10.74
CA ASN A 20 1.04 12.33 -11.73
C ASN A 20 0.42 10.98 -11.99
N ASP A 21 0.26 10.63 -13.23
CA ASP A 21 0.07 9.26 -13.63
C ASP A 21 1.27 8.47 -13.11
N GLY A 22 1.33 8.28 -11.81
CA GLY A 22 2.19 7.30 -11.18
C GLY A 22 1.88 6.05 -11.95
N GLY A 23 2.60 5.91 -13.08
CA GLY A 23 2.24 5.03 -14.14
C GLY A 23 2.05 3.68 -13.54
N SER A 24 0.80 3.31 -13.33
CA SER A 24 0.51 1.96 -12.95
C SER A 24 0.91 1.15 -14.16
N ASN A 25 2.13 0.60 -14.14
CA ASN A 25 2.52 -0.46 -15.06
C ASN A 25 1.69 -1.73 -14.75
N MET A 26 0.51 -1.53 -14.19
CA MET A 26 -0.50 -2.56 -14.04
C MET A 26 -0.95 -2.99 -15.43
N PRO A 27 -1.07 -4.29 -15.66
CA PRO A 27 -1.71 -4.79 -16.87
C PRO A 27 -3.07 -4.12 -17.03
N GLU A 28 -3.36 -3.54 -18.19
CA GLU A 28 -4.59 -2.78 -18.46
C GLU A 28 -5.87 -3.61 -18.26
N ASP A 29 -5.77 -4.93 -18.32
CA ASP A 29 -6.86 -5.87 -18.11
C ASP A 29 -7.18 -6.18 -16.65
N LYS A 30 -6.39 -5.66 -15.70
CA LYS A 30 -6.55 -5.95 -14.27
C LYS A 30 -7.32 -4.83 -13.54
N LYS A 31 -8.50 -5.20 -13.04
CA LYS A 31 -9.27 -4.31 -12.19
C LYS A 31 -8.68 -4.29 -10.79
N ILE A 32 -8.30 -3.10 -10.31
CA ILE A 32 -7.87 -2.90 -8.94
C ILE A 32 -9.10 -2.87 -8.02
N SER A 33 -9.14 -3.77 -7.05
CA SER A 33 -10.22 -3.85 -6.07
C SER A 33 -9.98 -2.94 -4.88
N TYR A 34 -8.73 -2.85 -4.41
CA TYR A 34 -8.32 -2.01 -3.29
C TYR A 34 -6.89 -1.52 -3.47
N THR A 35 -6.63 -0.34 -2.91
CA THR A 35 -5.29 0.22 -2.72
C THR A 35 -5.01 0.36 -1.24
N PHE A 36 -3.82 -0.06 -0.80
CA PHE A 36 -3.31 0.12 0.55
C PHE A 36 -2.05 0.95 0.47
N ALA A 37 -1.97 2.01 1.25
CA ALA A 37 -0.91 2.99 1.18
C ALA A 37 -0.37 3.30 2.57
N PHE A 38 0.94 3.43 2.71
CA PHE A 38 1.62 3.55 3.99
C PHE A 38 2.64 4.69 3.98
N GLU A 39 2.77 5.32 5.14
CA GLU A 39 3.88 6.18 5.53
C GLU A 39 4.90 5.37 6.34
N ASP A 40 6.18 5.59 6.12
CA ASP A 40 7.25 4.86 6.81
C ASP A 40 7.81 5.57 8.05
N LEU A 41 7.69 6.90 8.14
CA LEU A 41 8.33 7.69 9.19
C LEU A 41 7.66 7.61 10.56
N GLY A 42 6.41 7.20 10.66
CA GLY A 42 5.68 7.11 11.94
C GLY A 42 5.51 8.43 12.69
N SER A 43 5.94 9.53 12.12
CA SER A 43 5.83 10.90 12.65
C SER A 43 5.58 11.84 11.49
N ILE A 44 5.50 13.15 11.76
CA ILE A 44 5.17 14.16 10.76
C ILE A 44 6.02 13.96 9.49
N GLY A 45 5.44 13.22 8.54
CA GLY A 45 5.88 13.13 7.16
C GLY A 45 5.11 14.16 6.33
N ASP A 46 5.22 14.08 5.05
CA ASP A 46 4.48 14.92 4.11
C ASP A 46 3.07 14.41 3.83
N TYR A 47 2.71 13.26 4.40
CA TYR A 47 1.40 12.61 4.28
C TYR A 47 0.95 12.38 2.83
N ASP A 48 1.87 12.00 1.99
CA ASP A 48 1.56 11.65 0.61
C ASP A 48 1.24 10.17 0.41
N PHE A 49 1.48 9.34 1.45
CA PHE A 49 1.16 7.91 1.48
C PHE A 49 1.73 7.13 0.31
N ASN A 50 2.93 7.45 -0.10
CA ASN A 50 3.59 6.83 -1.24
C ASN A 50 4.81 5.98 -0.87
N ASP A 51 5.20 5.93 0.42
CA ASP A 51 6.35 5.16 0.89
C ASP A 51 6.20 3.67 0.59
N VAL A 52 5.00 3.13 0.76
CA VAL A 52 4.64 1.80 0.27
C VAL A 52 3.21 1.83 -0.27
N VAL A 53 3.03 1.46 -1.52
CA VAL A 53 1.70 1.32 -2.12
C VAL A 53 1.49 -0.11 -2.60
N LEU A 54 0.39 -0.70 -2.17
CA LEU A 54 -0.05 -2.03 -2.58
C LEU A 54 -1.35 -1.93 -3.38
N LYS A 55 -1.44 -2.66 -4.48
CA LYS A 55 -2.66 -2.82 -5.27
C LYS A 55 -3.15 -4.26 -5.16
N VAL A 56 -4.42 -4.43 -4.84
CA VAL A 56 -5.05 -5.74 -4.73
C VAL A 56 -5.99 -5.97 -5.89
N THR A 57 -5.86 -7.11 -6.55
CA THR A 57 -6.74 -7.57 -7.62
C THR A 57 -7.35 -8.92 -7.26
N ASP A 58 -8.51 -9.23 -7.83
CA ASP A 58 -9.01 -10.59 -7.80
C ASP A 58 -8.03 -11.54 -8.49
N GLY A 59 -8.00 -12.79 -8.03
CA GLY A 59 -7.30 -13.87 -8.68
C GLY A 59 -8.07 -14.43 -9.87
N GLU A 60 -7.64 -15.58 -10.39
CA GLU A 60 -8.30 -16.26 -11.51
C GLU A 60 -9.61 -16.96 -11.08
N ASP A 61 -9.79 -17.14 -9.78
CA ASP A 61 -10.99 -17.75 -9.19
C ASP A 61 -11.52 -16.93 -8.02
N ASN A 62 -12.65 -17.35 -7.45
CA ASN A 62 -13.33 -16.64 -6.37
C ASN A 62 -12.63 -16.74 -5.01
N TYR A 63 -11.63 -17.60 -4.87
CA TYR A 63 -10.97 -17.89 -3.59
C TYR A 63 -9.60 -17.23 -3.45
N HIS A 64 -8.99 -16.83 -4.56
CA HIS A 64 -7.65 -16.25 -4.60
C HIS A 64 -7.67 -14.76 -4.94
N PHE A 65 -6.61 -14.11 -4.56
CA PHE A 65 -6.32 -12.73 -4.95
C PHE A 65 -4.83 -12.55 -5.19
N ASN A 66 -4.48 -11.42 -5.77
CA ASN A 66 -3.10 -11.05 -6.03
C ASN A 66 -2.80 -9.70 -5.40
N VAL A 67 -1.55 -9.50 -4.99
CA VAL A 67 -1.04 -8.22 -4.49
C VAL A 67 0.13 -7.77 -5.35
N TYR A 68 0.06 -6.54 -5.82
CA TYR A 68 1.16 -5.87 -6.51
C TYR A 68 1.78 -4.84 -5.58
N LEU A 69 3.11 -4.83 -5.53
CA LEU A 69 3.85 -3.73 -4.94
C LEU A 69 3.98 -2.62 -5.99
N ALA A 70 3.28 -1.50 -5.78
CA ALA A 70 3.11 -0.48 -6.81
C ALA A 70 4.08 0.69 -6.66
N ALA A 71 4.50 1.02 -5.43
CA ALA A 71 5.47 2.08 -5.18
C ALA A 71 6.32 1.80 -3.94
N ALA A 72 7.51 2.41 -3.93
CA ALA A 72 8.41 2.52 -2.80
C ALA A 72 8.98 3.94 -2.79
N GLY A 73 8.36 4.84 -2.04
CA GLY A 73 8.71 6.26 -1.99
C GLY A 73 9.80 6.57 -0.98
N GLY A 74 9.84 5.85 0.12
CA GLY A 74 10.86 6.00 1.15
C GLY A 74 12.22 5.41 0.76
N THR A 75 13.22 5.70 1.59
CA THR A 75 14.59 5.16 1.43
C THR A 75 15.01 4.25 2.58
N LEU A 76 14.09 3.95 3.48
CA LEU A 76 14.33 3.03 4.59
C LEU A 76 14.06 1.59 4.16
N PRO A 77 14.71 0.59 4.78
CA PRO A 77 14.37 -0.80 4.52
C PRO A 77 12.99 -1.11 5.06
N VAL A 78 12.14 -1.67 4.20
CA VAL A 78 10.75 -1.97 4.55
C VAL A 78 10.39 -3.39 4.19
N LYS A 79 9.84 -4.11 5.17
CA LYS A 79 9.20 -5.42 5.01
C LYS A 79 7.69 -5.25 4.93
N VAL A 80 7.04 -5.99 4.03
CA VAL A 80 5.58 -6.02 3.88
C VAL A 80 5.05 -7.39 4.27
N GLU A 81 4.03 -7.40 5.11
CA GLU A 81 3.41 -8.61 5.64
C GLU A 81 1.88 -8.54 5.53
N LEU A 82 1.26 -9.70 5.48
CA LEU A 82 -0.18 -9.89 5.47
C LEU A 82 -0.60 -10.79 6.61
N TRP A 83 -1.61 -10.38 7.38
CA TRP A 83 -2.20 -11.21 8.41
C TRP A 83 -3.01 -12.36 7.80
N ASN A 84 -2.71 -13.57 8.26
CA ASN A 84 -3.49 -14.75 7.93
C ASN A 84 -4.34 -15.15 9.13
N ASN A 85 -5.64 -14.91 9.02
CA ASN A 85 -6.59 -15.16 10.09
C ASN A 85 -6.77 -16.66 10.42
N LEU A 86 -6.50 -17.55 9.47
CA LEU A 86 -6.65 -19.00 9.68
C LEU A 86 -5.64 -19.55 10.68
N ASN A 87 -4.41 -19.11 10.61
CA ASN A 87 -3.34 -19.57 11.50
C ASN A 87 -2.86 -18.51 12.49
N GLN A 88 -3.52 -17.34 12.54
CA GLN A 88 -3.23 -16.24 13.48
C GLN A 88 -1.77 -15.79 13.41
N LYS A 89 -1.23 -15.63 12.20
CA LYS A 89 0.16 -15.22 11.96
C LYS A 89 0.24 -14.27 10.77
N TYR A 90 1.24 -13.39 10.82
CA TYR A 90 1.65 -12.65 9.64
C TYR A 90 2.46 -13.53 8.71
N ILE A 91 2.18 -13.43 7.43
CA ILE A 91 2.98 -14.00 6.35
C ILE A 91 3.75 -12.88 5.66
N THR A 92 5.02 -13.09 5.40
CA THR A 92 5.85 -12.12 4.69
C THR A 92 5.55 -12.17 3.21
N LEU A 93 5.20 -11.04 2.63
CA LEU A 93 5.06 -10.88 1.19
C LEU A 93 6.41 -10.49 0.57
N TRP A 94 7.07 -9.48 1.12
CA TRP A 94 8.41 -9.05 0.71
C TRP A 94 9.25 -8.71 1.93
N GLU A 95 10.44 -9.28 2.03
CA GLU A 95 11.38 -9.01 3.11
C GLU A 95 11.97 -7.59 3.03
N GLU A 96 12.13 -7.09 1.80
CA GLU A 96 12.57 -5.73 1.53
C GLU A 96 12.04 -5.27 0.17
N ILE A 97 11.33 -4.12 0.17
CA ILE A 97 10.57 -3.66 -1.00
C ILE A 97 11.47 -3.23 -2.16
N HIS A 98 12.59 -2.57 -1.91
CA HIS A 98 13.48 -2.10 -2.97
C HIS A 98 14.16 -3.29 -3.67
N SER A 99 14.56 -4.30 -2.89
CA SER A 99 15.07 -5.56 -3.45
C SER A 99 14.03 -6.28 -4.29
N ALA A 100 12.75 -6.20 -3.91
CA ALA A 100 11.67 -6.77 -4.71
C ALA A 100 11.55 -6.08 -6.08
N PHE A 101 11.78 -4.78 -6.16
CA PHE A 101 11.88 -4.04 -7.42
C PHE A 101 13.20 -4.25 -8.17
N GLY A 102 14.20 -4.86 -7.54
CA GLY A 102 15.54 -5.02 -8.12
C GLY A 102 16.37 -3.73 -8.14
N VAL A 103 16.11 -2.81 -7.22
CA VAL A 103 16.81 -1.53 -7.09
C VAL A 103 17.52 -1.43 -5.74
N SER A 104 18.39 -0.43 -5.60
CA SER A 104 19.01 -0.13 -4.30
C SER A 104 17.99 0.50 -3.36
N GLN A 105 18.19 0.31 -2.05
CA GLN A 105 17.33 0.86 -1.00
C GLN A 105 17.16 2.39 -1.08
N SER A 106 18.13 3.11 -1.61
CA SER A 106 18.06 4.56 -1.77
C SER A 106 17.27 5.03 -3.00
N THR A 107 16.69 4.10 -3.76
CA THR A 107 15.95 4.41 -4.99
C THR A 107 14.47 4.49 -4.71
N MET A 108 13.88 5.67 -4.85
CA MET A 108 12.43 5.84 -4.84
C MET A 108 11.83 5.31 -6.14
N VAL A 109 10.79 4.49 -6.05
CA VAL A 109 10.18 3.82 -7.19
C VAL A 109 8.73 4.28 -7.36
N ASN A 110 8.39 4.74 -8.57
CA ASN A 110 7.06 5.19 -8.96
C ASN A 110 6.51 6.37 -8.12
N THR A 111 7.40 7.17 -7.55
CA THR A 111 7.06 8.36 -6.74
C THR A 111 7.80 9.61 -7.21
N GLY A 112 8.14 9.68 -8.49
CA GLY A 112 8.95 10.76 -9.08
C GLY A 112 10.43 10.42 -9.23
N GLY A 113 10.90 9.32 -8.63
CA GLY A 113 12.23 8.76 -8.82
C GLY A 113 12.30 7.79 -10.01
N ALA A 114 12.98 6.66 -9.81
CA ALA A 114 13.05 5.61 -10.82
C ALA A 114 11.70 4.93 -11.02
N SER A 115 11.30 4.76 -12.27
CA SER A 115 10.08 4.02 -12.61
C SER A 115 10.40 2.56 -12.90
N GLN A 116 9.57 1.66 -12.42
CA GLN A 116 9.63 0.25 -12.74
C GLN A 116 8.64 -0.10 -13.84
N ILE A 117 9.10 -0.90 -14.79
CA ILE A 117 8.23 -1.42 -15.85
C ILE A 117 7.40 -2.59 -15.33
N THR A 118 7.99 -3.44 -14.51
CA THR A 118 7.34 -4.62 -13.94
C THR A 118 7.16 -4.46 -12.44
N LEU A 119 5.92 -4.53 -11.97
CA LEU A 119 5.63 -4.48 -10.54
C LEU A 119 5.84 -5.85 -9.89
N PRO A 120 6.51 -5.92 -8.75
CA PRO A 120 6.55 -7.15 -7.95
C PRO A 120 5.15 -7.62 -7.60
N LYS A 121 4.91 -8.93 -7.71
CA LYS A 121 3.59 -9.52 -7.56
C LYS A 121 3.63 -10.76 -6.67
N LYS A 122 2.65 -10.87 -5.80
CA LYS A 122 2.32 -12.12 -5.09
C LYS A 122 0.97 -12.61 -5.58
N GLU A 123 0.96 -13.81 -6.07
CA GLU A 123 -0.21 -14.46 -6.65
C GLU A 123 -0.75 -15.56 -5.73
N LYS A 124 -1.99 -15.94 -5.98
CA LYS A 124 -2.63 -17.11 -5.35
C LYS A 124 -2.66 -17.02 -3.82
N LEU A 125 -2.83 -15.80 -3.30
CA LEU A 125 -3.13 -15.61 -1.90
C LEU A 125 -4.61 -15.91 -1.67
N TYR A 126 -4.97 -16.48 -0.53
CA TYR A 126 -6.33 -16.91 -0.26
C TYR A 126 -7.17 -15.82 0.41
N LYS A 127 -8.39 -15.59 -0.09
CA LYS A 127 -9.32 -14.60 0.47
C LYS A 127 -9.79 -14.96 1.89
N ASP A 128 -9.76 -16.23 2.28
CA ASP A 128 -10.11 -16.68 3.62
C ASP A 128 -9.06 -16.30 4.70
N TYR A 129 -7.95 -15.68 4.30
CA TYR A 129 -7.07 -14.97 5.24
C TYR A 129 -7.76 -13.78 5.89
N PHE A 130 -8.84 -13.25 5.29
CA PHE A 130 -9.61 -12.13 5.80
C PHE A 130 -10.95 -12.59 6.35
N GLU A 131 -11.42 -11.91 7.39
CA GLU A 131 -12.75 -12.13 7.91
C GLU A 131 -13.81 -11.86 6.83
N GLY A 132 -14.69 -12.83 6.60
CA GLY A 132 -15.74 -12.74 5.58
C GLY A 132 -15.24 -12.72 4.14
N MET A 133 -13.97 -13.03 3.88
CA MET A 133 -13.33 -12.97 2.56
C MET A 133 -13.39 -11.58 1.90
N LEU A 134 -13.51 -10.53 2.71
CA LEU A 134 -13.65 -9.14 2.23
C LEU A 134 -12.31 -8.42 2.28
N TYR A 135 -11.91 -7.79 1.18
CA TYR A 135 -10.70 -6.95 1.12
C TYR A 135 -10.74 -5.79 2.11
N SER A 136 -11.93 -5.29 2.48
CA SER A 136 -12.08 -4.30 3.55
C SER A 136 -11.59 -4.80 4.92
N ASN A 137 -11.45 -6.10 5.10
CA ASN A 137 -10.93 -6.74 6.31
C ASN A 137 -9.48 -7.21 6.18
N ALA A 138 -8.84 -6.98 5.04
CA ALA A 138 -7.43 -7.30 4.85
C ALA A 138 -6.56 -6.48 5.80
N LYS A 139 -5.61 -7.14 6.47
CA LYS A 139 -4.69 -6.52 7.42
C LYS A 139 -3.27 -6.64 6.89
N PHE A 140 -2.87 -5.64 6.12
CA PHE A 140 -1.47 -5.47 5.75
C PHE A 140 -0.74 -4.67 6.82
N ARG A 141 0.54 -4.94 6.98
CA ARG A 141 1.44 -4.11 7.77
C ARG A 141 2.78 -3.94 7.08
N ILE A 142 3.47 -2.86 7.42
CA ILE A 142 4.87 -2.66 7.11
C ILE A 142 5.69 -2.64 8.38
N THR A 143 6.92 -3.15 8.30
CA THR A 143 7.93 -3.02 9.34
C THR A 143 9.11 -2.28 8.75
N VAL A 144 9.45 -1.13 9.34
CA VAL A 144 10.42 -0.17 8.81
C VAL A 144 11.66 -0.13 9.68
N GLY A 145 12.83 -0.05 9.05
CA GLY A 145 14.12 0.09 9.73
C GLY A 145 14.70 -1.22 10.20
N ASN A 146 15.96 -1.16 10.62
CA ASN A 146 16.73 -2.32 11.07
C ASN A 146 16.81 -2.43 12.61
N GLU A 147 17.11 -1.34 13.30
CA GLU A 147 17.33 -1.32 14.76
C GLU A 147 16.09 -0.82 15.50
N ASP A 148 15.59 0.35 15.15
CA ASP A 148 14.36 0.91 15.69
C ASP A 148 13.17 0.52 14.78
N LYS A 149 12.80 -0.72 14.82
CA LYS A 149 11.70 -1.25 13.99
C LYS A 149 10.39 -0.54 14.30
N ARG A 150 9.85 0.13 13.32
CA ARG A 150 8.50 0.73 13.37
C ARG A 150 7.53 -0.17 12.63
N ILE A 151 6.34 -0.30 13.18
CA ILE A 151 5.26 -1.07 12.58
C ILE A 151 4.11 -0.12 12.26
N SER A 152 3.68 -0.12 11.02
CA SER A 152 2.43 0.53 10.58
C SER A 152 1.45 -0.52 10.08
N GLU A 153 0.25 -0.48 10.62
CA GLU A 153 -0.81 -1.43 10.29
C GLU A 153 -2.07 -0.69 9.84
N ILE A 154 -2.82 -1.31 8.94
CA ILE A 154 -4.16 -0.83 8.63
C ILE A 154 -5.06 -1.11 9.83
N ILE A 155 -5.49 -0.06 10.48
CA ILE A 155 -6.46 -0.08 11.58
C ILE A 155 -7.76 0.60 11.14
N SER A 156 -8.87 0.23 11.77
CA SER A 156 -10.20 0.71 11.38
C SER A 156 -10.38 2.22 11.56
N ALA A 157 -9.71 2.82 12.55
CA ALA A 157 -9.66 4.26 12.74
C ALA A 157 -8.43 4.65 13.59
N PRO A 158 -7.75 5.74 13.29
CA PRO A 158 -6.73 6.28 14.16
C PRO A 158 -7.36 6.83 15.45
N LYS A 159 -6.61 6.87 16.54
CA LYS A 159 -7.02 7.57 17.75
C LYS A 159 -7.22 9.05 17.44
N LYS A 160 -8.18 9.69 18.13
CA LYS A 160 -8.43 11.14 17.98
C LYS A 160 -7.13 11.93 18.18
N GLY A 161 -6.78 12.78 17.23
CA GLY A 161 -5.58 13.61 17.25
C GLY A 161 -4.30 12.90 16.80
N VAL A 162 -4.39 11.65 16.36
CA VAL A 162 -3.27 10.92 15.75
C VAL A 162 -3.53 10.83 14.25
N ALA A 163 -2.55 11.25 13.45
CA ALA A 163 -2.64 11.12 12.02
C ALA A 163 -2.59 9.62 11.60
N PRO A 164 -3.33 9.23 10.57
CA PRO A 164 -3.22 7.88 10.04
C PRO A 164 -1.81 7.66 9.49
N GLN A 165 -1.29 6.45 9.67
CA GLN A 165 -0.01 6.02 9.10
C GLN A 165 -0.21 5.11 7.88
N CYS A 166 -1.43 4.77 7.61
CA CYS A 166 -1.80 3.94 6.48
C CYS A 166 -3.25 4.18 6.07
N LEU A 167 -3.51 3.96 4.79
CA LEU A 167 -4.82 4.11 4.17
C LEU A 167 -5.25 2.79 3.55
N ARG A 168 -6.56 2.55 3.57
CA ARG A 168 -7.22 1.48 2.83
C ARG A 168 -8.32 2.09 1.98
N ILE A 169 -8.17 2.02 0.67
CA ILE A 169 -8.99 2.75 -0.29
C ILE A 169 -9.60 1.75 -1.26
N ALA A 170 -10.92 1.76 -1.40
CA ALA A 170 -11.59 0.95 -2.40
C ALA A 170 -11.24 1.45 -3.81
N GLY A 171 -10.92 0.52 -4.71
CA GLY A 171 -10.56 0.82 -6.08
C GLY A 171 -9.11 1.25 -6.28
N ASP A 172 -8.87 1.84 -7.44
CA ASP A 172 -7.55 2.27 -7.89
C ASP A 172 -7.29 3.72 -7.49
N TRP A 173 -6.60 3.90 -6.36
CA TRP A 173 -6.17 5.22 -5.91
C TRP A 173 -4.80 5.56 -6.51
N LYS A 174 -4.63 6.81 -6.94
CA LYS A 174 -3.38 7.38 -7.46
C LYS A 174 -2.73 8.19 -6.35
N TRP A 175 -1.50 7.85 -6.00
CA TRP A 175 -0.74 8.55 -4.95
C TRP A 175 0.01 9.76 -5.51
N PRO A 176 0.28 10.78 -4.68
CA PRO A 176 1.15 11.89 -5.04
C PRO A 176 2.59 11.42 -5.30
N ILE A 177 3.29 12.13 -6.16
CA ILE A 177 4.74 11.95 -6.27
C ILE A 177 5.44 12.71 -5.15
N GLU A 178 6.63 12.22 -4.79
CA GLU A 178 7.53 12.93 -3.91
C GLU A 178 7.76 14.37 -4.39
N ARG A 179 7.74 15.28 -3.45
CA ARG A 179 8.14 16.67 -3.74
C ARG A 179 9.65 16.71 -3.93
N ALA A 180 10.08 17.09 -5.13
CA ALA A 180 11.49 17.35 -5.43
C ALA A 180 11.97 18.60 -4.66
#